data_acb62c84a869c60e77a8b6dbe5d50734
#
_entry.id   acb62c84a869c60e77a8b6dbe5d50734
#
_cell.length_a   1.000
_cell.length_b   1.000
_cell.length_c   1.000
_cell.angle_alpha   90.00
_cell.angle_beta   90.00
_cell.angle_gamma   90.00
#
_symmetry.space_group_name_H-M   'P 1'
#
loop_
_entity.id
_entity.type
_entity.pdbx_description
1 polymer ?
#
loop_
_entity_poly.entity_id
_entity_poly.type
_entity_poly.pdbx_seq_one_letter_code
_entity_poly.pdbx_strand_id
1 'polypeptide(L)'
;MSTLKTNTISTNDANNVALSNQLNLKSYTTTNRDALTSVAGDVIYNSTTNKVQFYNGSAWNDLGNSAVELSYLVVAGGGGGGAGEGASAGGAGGGAGAGGVRSSISATGGGGSVEDVIYAAGGVAFAVTVGAGGTVSSGGGNTGGDGNNSLLGNVISNGGGGGGGDQSLGRDGGSGGANGGDRTDTSAGAGTVNQGYAGGTRDAGQRAGGGGGGASEAGNTDGGSAYQRGGDGIINTIITTTQASEVSVGQVISSDVHYAGGGGGGTGTNVDYNAAGGDGGGGTGGKHLDSGKTSGTANTGGGGGGGGAGGVIGATGGSGVVIIKYPDNFSLSVGAGLVSSTPSSPPSGYKLEVFTSGTGNITFS
;
A
#
# COMPACT_ATOMS: atom_id res chain seq x y z
N MET A 1 26.56 -48.79 -24.84
CA MET A 1 26.26 -48.06 -23.58
C MET A 1 26.80 -48.83 -22.42
N SER A 2 27.70 -48.26 -21.64
CA SER A 2 28.18 -48.90 -20.41
C SER A 2 27.21 -48.63 -19.29
N THR A 3 26.74 -49.66 -18.61
CA THR A 3 25.85 -49.57 -17.46
C THR A 3 26.63 -49.88 -16.22
N LEU A 4 26.79 -48.93 -15.28
CA LEU A 4 27.33 -49.21 -13.97
C LEU A 4 26.19 -49.80 -13.11
N LYS A 5 26.31 -51.08 -12.74
CA LYS A 5 25.40 -51.73 -11.78
C LYS A 5 26.11 -51.83 -10.45
N THR A 6 25.87 -50.93 -9.54
CA THR A 6 26.41 -50.95 -8.18
C THR A 6 25.35 -50.47 -7.20
N ASN A 7 25.38 -51.03 -6.01
CA ASN A 7 24.54 -50.61 -4.90
C ASN A 7 25.15 -49.42 -4.13
N THR A 8 26.41 -49.11 -4.39
CA THR A 8 27.13 -48.03 -3.72
C THR A 8 28.07 -47.33 -4.71
N ILE A 9 28.04 -46.03 -4.77
CA ILE A 9 29.04 -45.20 -5.42
C ILE A 9 29.80 -44.49 -4.31
N SER A 10 31.10 -44.74 -4.21
CA SER A 10 31.99 -44.09 -3.24
C SER A 10 33.12 -43.37 -3.95
N THR A 11 33.58 -42.26 -3.41
CA THR A 11 34.77 -41.53 -3.85
C THR A 11 35.95 -41.85 -2.95
N ASN A 12 37.15 -41.86 -3.52
CA ASN A 12 38.39 -42.06 -2.76
C ASN A 12 38.86 -40.79 -2.01
N ASP A 13 38.17 -39.70 -2.21
CA ASP A 13 38.41 -38.41 -1.53
C ASP A 13 37.15 -37.95 -0.81
N ALA A 14 37.28 -36.94 0.04
CA ALA A 14 36.19 -36.40 0.83
C ALA A 14 35.22 -35.53 0.00
N ASN A 15 35.33 -35.53 -1.34
CA ASN A 15 34.56 -34.67 -2.24
C ASN A 15 33.35 -35.38 -2.83
N ASN A 16 32.41 -34.59 -3.34
CA ASN A 16 31.17 -35.06 -3.96
C ASN A 16 31.41 -35.78 -5.28
N VAL A 17 30.52 -36.71 -5.64
CA VAL A 17 30.50 -37.32 -6.97
C VAL A 17 30.04 -36.27 -7.99
N ALA A 18 30.92 -35.91 -8.93
CA ALA A 18 30.55 -35.03 -10.04
C ALA A 18 29.87 -35.87 -11.13
N LEU A 19 28.63 -35.51 -11.47
CA LEU A 19 27.90 -36.07 -12.60
C LEU A 19 28.01 -35.11 -13.78
N SER A 20 28.65 -35.56 -14.87
CA SER A 20 28.77 -34.75 -16.09
C SER A 20 27.50 -34.76 -16.97
N ASN A 21 26.51 -35.56 -16.62
CA ASN A 21 25.23 -35.73 -17.32
C ASN A 21 24.07 -35.48 -16.37
N GLN A 22 22.86 -35.46 -16.92
CA GLN A 22 21.63 -35.30 -16.15
C GLN A 22 21.45 -36.46 -15.15
N LEU A 23 21.09 -36.15 -13.90
CA LEU A 23 20.64 -37.13 -12.92
C LEU A 23 19.14 -37.42 -13.16
N ASN A 24 18.81 -38.65 -13.53
CA ASN A 24 17.43 -39.11 -13.67
C ASN A 24 16.98 -39.77 -12.37
N LEU A 25 16.15 -39.09 -11.59
CA LEU A 25 15.61 -39.63 -10.35
C LEU A 25 14.54 -40.69 -10.63
N LYS A 26 14.48 -41.71 -9.79
CA LYS A 26 13.42 -42.70 -9.89
C LYS A 26 12.06 -42.06 -9.60
N SER A 27 11.10 -42.30 -10.50
CA SER A 27 9.75 -41.72 -10.43
C SER A 27 8.79 -42.64 -9.69
N TYR A 28 8.01 -42.07 -8.76
CA TYR A 28 6.95 -42.75 -8.03
C TYR A 28 5.69 -41.89 -8.00
N THR A 29 4.52 -42.52 -8.04
CA THR A 29 3.28 -41.85 -7.62
C THR A 29 3.29 -41.64 -6.12
N THR A 30 2.46 -40.74 -5.59
CA THR A 30 2.33 -40.53 -4.12
C THR A 30 2.04 -41.84 -3.39
N THR A 31 1.12 -42.67 -3.88
CA THR A 31 0.77 -43.97 -3.27
C THR A 31 1.96 -44.92 -3.25
N ASN A 32 2.73 -45.02 -4.34
CA ASN A 32 3.88 -45.89 -4.42
C ASN A 32 5.05 -45.36 -3.55
N ARG A 33 5.21 -44.04 -3.47
CA ARG A 33 6.16 -43.38 -2.58
C ARG A 33 5.91 -43.75 -1.11
N ASP A 34 4.64 -43.65 -0.67
CA ASP A 34 4.24 -43.89 0.73
C ASP A 34 4.40 -45.38 1.11
N ALA A 35 4.48 -46.27 0.13
CA ALA A 35 4.78 -47.70 0.35
C ALA A 35 6.30 -48.04 0.43
N LEU A 36 7.19 -47.05 0.25
CA LEU A 36 8.63 -47.27 0.33
C LEU A 36 9.09 -47.41 1.79
N THR A 37 10.07 -48.25 2.02
CA THR A 37 10.85 -48.25 3.25
C THR A 37 11.93 -47.17 3.11
N SER A 38 11.55 -45.92 3.46
CA SER A 38 12.40 -44.75 3.24
C SER A 38 13.33 -44.47 4.39
N VAL A 39 14.54 -44.02 4.07
CA VAL A 39 15.54 -43.56 5.06
C VAL A 39 15.84 -42.08 4.85
N ALA A 40 16.23 -41.36 5.90
CA ALA A 40 16.57 -39.96 5.81
C ALA A 40 17.62 -39.69 4.72
N GLY A 41 17.34 -38.76 3.81
CA GLY A 41 18.22 -38.47 2.67
C GLY A 41 17.78 -39.12 1.36
N ASP A 42 16.80 -40.02 1.34
CA ASP A 42 16.23 -40.52 0.07
C ASP A 42 15.66 -39.39 -0.76
N VAL A 43 15.95 -39.40 -2.08
CA VAL A 43 15.47 -38.40 -3.02
C VAL A 43 14.79 -39.08 -4.23
N ILE A 44 13.59 -38.66 -4.57
CA ILE A 44 12.78 -39.20 -5.68
C ILE A 44 12.13 -38.09 -6.49
N TYR A 45 11.59 -38.45 -7.65
CA TYR A 45 10.61 -37.62 -8.37
C TYR A 45 9.20 -38.17 -8.12
N ASN A 46 8.30 -37.35 -7.53
CA ASN A 46 6.90 -37.71 -7.36
C ASN A 46 6.11 -37.30 -8.60
N SER A 47 5.66 -38.30 -9.38
CA SER A 47 4.92 -38.08 -10.62
C SER A 47 3.45 -37.66 -10.43
N THR A 48 2.90 -37.80 -9.23
CA THR A 48 1.55 -37.29 -8.92
C THR A 48 1.58 -35.79 -8.67
N THR A 49 2.60 -35.28 -7.98
CA THR A 49 2.76 -33.87 -7.64
C THR A 49 3.67 -33.11 -8.60
N ASN A 50 4.37 -33.83 -9.51
CA ASN A 50 5.40 -33.31 -10.42
C ASN A 50 6.56 -32.61 -9.69
N LYS A 51 6.98 -33.14 -8.53
CA LYS A 51 8.02 -32.54 -7.69
C LYS A 51 9.13 -33.53 -7.35
N VAL A 52 10.34 -33.00 -7.23
CA VAL A 52 11.43 -33.74 -6.56
C VAL A 52 11.18 -33.68 -5.07
N GLN A 53 11.26 -34.81 -4.39
CA GLN A 53 11.02 -34.92 -2.96
C GLN A 53 12.18 -35.60 -2.27
N PHE A 54 12.44 -35.23 -1.01
CA PHE A 54 13.41 -35.90 -0.13
C PHE A 54 12.71 -36.36 1.16
N TYR A 55 13.18 -37.46 1.71
CA TYR A 55 12.70 -37.98 2.99
C TYR A 55 13.59 -37.46 4.11
N ASN A 56 13.02 -36.76 5.11
CA ASN A 56 13.76 -36.15 6.20
C ASN A 56 13.95 -37.08 7.41
N GLY A 57 13.53 -38.37 7.31
CA GLY A 57 13.51 -39.32 8.39
C GLY A 57 12.15 -39.52 9.05
N SER A 58 11.20 -38.63 8.81
CA SER A 58 9.83 -38.72 9.32
C SER A 58 8.75 -38.47 8.24
N ALA A 59 9.04 -37.67 7.24
CA ALA A 59 8.10 -37.32 6.16
C ALA A 59 8.84 -37.03 4.86
N TRP A 60 8.12 -37.18 3.73
CA TRP A 60 8.53 -36.72 2.42
C TRP A 60 8.26 -35.22 2.26
N ASN A 61 9.29 -34.45 1.95
CA ASN A 61 9.24 -33.00 1.73
C ASN A 61 9.63 -32.68 0.30
N ASP A 62 9.06 -31.65 -0.29
CA ASP A 62 9.46 -31.18 -1.60
C ASP A 62 10.89 -30.62 -1.55
N LEU A 63 11.73 -31.05 -2.49
CA LEU A 63 13.07 -30.49 -2.68
C LEU A 63 12.94 -29.22 -3.52
N GLY A 64 13.06 -28.11 -2.89
CA GLY A 64 12.81 -26.80 -3.45
C GLY A 64 11.54 -26.22 -2.82
N ASN A 65 11.75 -25.28 -1.95
CA ASN A 65 10.67 -24.45 -1.46
C ASN A 65 10.22 -23.62 -2.67
N SER A 66 9.05 -23.94 -3.23
CA SER A 66 8.53 -23.16 -4.34
C SER A 66 8.32 -21.74 -3.85
N ALA A 67 9.23 -20.85 -4.20
CA ALA A 67 9.05 -19.43 -3.94
C ALA A 67 7.83 -18.96 -4.71
N VAL A 68 6.86 -18.40 -4.02
CA VAL A 68 5.64 -17.84 -4.60
C VAL A 68 5.95 -16.44 -5.07
N GLU A 69 5.88 -16.21 -6.37
CA GLU A 69 6.02 -14.88 -6.92
C GLU A 69 4.78 -14.04 -6.61
N LEU A 70 4.98 -12.89 -5.98
CA LEU A 70 3.93 -11.95 -5.63
C LEU A 70 4.08 -10.66 -6.43
N SER A 71 3.09 -10.38 -7.28
CA SER A 71 2.86 -9.00 -7.72
C SER A 71 2.02 -8.30 -6.66
N TYR A 72 2.24 -6.99 -6.45
CA TYR A 72 1.63 -6.28 -5.33
C TYR A 72 1.30 -4.82 -5.61
N LEU A 73 0.38 -4.32 -4.80
CA LEU A 73 0.14 -2.91 -4.51
C LEU A 73 0.09 -2.74 -3.00
N VAL A 74 0.90 -1.84 -2.45
CA VAL A 74 0.92 -1.47 -1.03
C VAL A 74 0.67 0.03 -0.92
N VAL A 75 -0.49 0.39 -0.34
CA VAL A 75 -0.90 1.78 -0.12
C VAL A 75 -1.02 1.99 1.38
N ALA A 76 -0.34 2.98 1.92
CA ALA A 76 -0.40 3.35 3.34
C ALA A 76 -1.64 4.18 3.66
N GLY A 77 -1.94 4.39 4.94
CA GLY A 77 -3.00 5.29 5.38
C GLY A 77 -2.65 6.75 5.07
N GLY A 78 -3.63 7.54 4.63
CA GLY A 78 -3.51 8.99 4.44
C GLY A 78 -3.49 9.75 5.76
N GLY A 79 -2.90 10.94 5.80
CA GLY A 79 -2.89 11.82 6.98
C GLY A 79 -4.26 12.44 7.28
N GLY A 80 -4.44 12.96 8.50
CA GLY A 80 -5.58 13.79 8.91
C GLY A 80 -5.38 15.26 8.56
N GLY A 81 -6.42 15.98 8.18
CA GLY A 81 -6.39 17.40 7.83
C GLY A 81 -6.14 18.29 9.05
N GLY A 82 -5.50 19.43 8.83
CA GLY A 82 -5.28 20.45 9.84
C GLY A 82 -6.55 21.20 10.22
N ALA A 83 -6.59 21.79 11.42
CA ALA A 83 -7.71 22.60 11.88
C ALA A 83 -7.50 24.10 11.59
N GLY A 84 -8.57 24.80 11.27
CA GLY A 84 -8.59 26.27 11.22
C GLY A 84 -8.69 26.86 12.63
N GLU A 85 -8.29 28.15 12.80
CA GLU A 85 -8.38 28.85 14.06
C GLU A 85 -9.77 29.50 14.29
N GLY A 86 -10.18 29.52 15.59
CA GLY A 86 -11.51 29.96 16.01
C GLY A 86 -11.76 31.46 16.04
N ALA A 87 -10.79 32.30 15.71
CA ALA A 87 -10.95 33.73 15.72
C ALA A 87 -11.55 34.27 14.40
N SER A 88 -12.23 35.41 14.46
CA SER A 88 -12.87 36.09 13.34
C SER A 88 -11.90 36.50 12.22
N ALA A 89 -10.60 36.33 12.41
CA ALA A 89 -9.53 36.64 11.48
C ALA A 89 -8.53 35.48 11.33
N GLY A 90 -8.86 34.28 11.79
CA GLY A 90 -7.98 33.12 11.72
C GLY A 90 -7.89 32.54 10.31
N GLY A 91 -6.79 31.86 10.04
CA GLY A 91 -6.57 31.12 8.82
C GLY A 91 -7.18 29.72 8.89
N ALA A 92 -7.19 29.05 7.76
CA ALA A 92 -7.72 27.70 7.61
C ALA A 92 -6.62 26.64 7.79
N GLY A 93 -7.02 25.39 8.03
CA GLY A 93 -6.09 24.25 8.08
C GLY A 93 -5.70 23.74 6.69
N GLY A 94 -4.48 23.23 6.55
CA GLY A 94 -3.98 22.57 5.35
C GLY A 94 -4.60 21.18 5.15
N GLY A 95 -4.71 20.75 3.89
CA GLY A 95 -5.08 19.39 3.53
C GLY A 95 -3.99 18.39 3.89
N ALA A 96 -4.36 17.16 4.19
CA ALA A 96 -3.40 16.11 4.52
C ALA A 96 -2.82 15.43 3.28
N GLY A 97 -1.59 14.97 3.39
CA GLY A 97 -0.95 14.13 2.41
C GLY A 97 -1.58 12.74 2.33
N ALA A 98 -1.59 12.16 1.16
CA ALA A 98 -1.97 10.77 0.94
C ALA A 98 -0.94 9.79 1.50
N GLY A 99 -1.34 8.55 1.74
CA GLY A 99 -0.43 7.46 2.01
C GLY A 99 0.51 7.20 0.82
N GLY A 100 1.72 6.76 1.10
CA GLY A 100 2.67 6.36 0.08
C GLY A 100 2.16 5.17 -0.73
N VAL A 101 2.61 5.04 -1.97
CA VAL A 101 2.25 3.94 -2.86
C VAL A 101 3.48 3.24 -3.38
N ARG A 102 3.49 1.90 -3.24
CA ARG A 102 4.50 1.01 -3.81
C ARG A 102 3.84 -0.09 -4.62
N SER A 103 4.37 -0.43 -5.80
CA SER A 103 3.75 -1.38 -6.71
C SER A 103 4.74 -2.06 -7.64
N SER A 104 4.49 -3.35 -7.90
CA SER A 104 5.20 -4.15 -8.91
C SER A 104 4.41 -4.31 -10.23
N ILE A 105 3.28 -3.63 -10.39
CA ILE A 105 2.43 -3.72 -11.59
C ILE A 105 2.44 -2.41 -12.38
N SER A 106 2.31 -1.27 -11.67
CA SER A 106 2.32 0.06 -12.25
C SER A 106 3.41 0.89 -11.58
N ALA A 107 3.67 2.10 -12.06
CA ALA A 107 4.58 3.02 -11.41
C ALA A 107 4.21 3.22 -9.92
N THR A 108 5.20 3.47 -9.10
CA THR A 108 5.01 3.84 -7.69
C THR A 108 4.69 5.33 -7.57
N GLY A 109 4.25 5.77 -6.41
CA GLY A 109 4.07 7.19 -6.15
C GLY A 109 5.37 8.00 -6.23
N GLY A 110 5.26 9.33 -6.20
CA GLY A 110 6.43 10.23 -6.20
C GLY A 110 7.30 10.17 -7.46
N GLY A 111 6.74 9.75 -8.60
CA GLY A 111 7.44 9.59 -9.86
C GLY A 111 8.36 8.37 -9.94
N GLY A 112 8.24 7.42 -9.02
CA GLY A 112 9.03 6.20 -9.03
C GLY A 112 8.61 5.23 -10.13
N SER A 113 9.55 4.37 -10.53
CA SER A 113 9.30 3.31 -11.51
C SER A 113 8.56 2.13 -10.89
N VAL A 114 8.06 1.23 -11.75
CA VAL A 114 7.55 -0.10 -11.34
C VAL A 114 8.65 -0.83 -10.57
N GLU A 115 8.29 -1.41 -9.42
CA GLU A 115 9.22 -2.20 -8.60
C GLU A 115 9.24 -3.68 -9.02
N ASP A 116 10.27 -4.39 -8.60
CA ASP A 116 10.35 -5.84 -8.83
C ASP A 116 9.29 -6.57 -8.00
N VAL A 117 8.84 -7.72 -8.52
CA VAL A 117 8.03 -8.67 -7.76
C VAL A 117 8.82 -9.18 -6.55
N ILE A 118 8.11 -9.62 -5.52
CA ILE A 118 8.73 -10.24 -4.34
C ILE A 118 8.42 -11.73 -4.29
N TYR A 119 9.23 -12.46 -3.54
CA TYR A 119 9.10 -13.91 -3.41
C TYR A 119 8.83 -14.29 -1.96
N ALA A 120 7.70 -14.96 -1.73
CA ALA A 120 7.39 -15.56 -0.43
C ALA A 120 7.80 -17.04 -0.44
N ALA A 121 8.51 -17.49 0.57
CA ALA A 121 8.84 -18.90 0.70
C ALA A 121 7.60 -19.68 1.16
N GLY A 122 7.29 -20.80 0.48
CA GLY A 122 6.18 -21.68 0.87
C GLY A 122 6.35 -22.20 2.31
N GLY A 123 5.27 -22.26 3.07
CA GLY A 123 5.28 -22.68 4.47
C GLY A 123 5.89 -21.68 5.47
N VAL A 124 6.39 -20.53 5.00
CA VAL A 124 6.97 -19.49 5.86
C VAL A 124 5.99 -18.33 6.04
N ALA A 125 5.89 -17.83 7.27
CA ALA A 125 5.04 -16.68 7.59
C ALA A 125 5.57 -15.40 6.93
N PHE A 126 4.68 -14.66 6.26
CA PHE A 126 4.97 -13.41 5.56
C PHE A 126 4.09 -12.30 6.12
N ALA A 127 4.69 -11.26 6.67
CA ALA A 127 3.97 -10.23 7.41
C ALA A 127 3.17 -9.30 6.50
N VAL A 128 1.95 -8.96 6.92
CA VAL A 128 1.08 -7.95 6.29
C VAL A 128 0.57 -6.99 7.36
N THR A 129 0.61 -5.70 7.07
CA THR A 129 -0.04 -4.65 7.87
C THR A 129 -0.72 -3.66 6.94
N VAL A 130 -1.96 -3.31 7.25
CA VAL A 130 -2.68 -2.24 6.55
C VAL A 130 -2.74 -1.02 7.44
N GLY A 131 -2.18 0.09 6.98
CA GLY A 131 -2.10 1.35 7.71
C GLY A 131 -3.47 2.01 7.88
N ALA A 132 -3.82 2.40 9.10
CA ALA A 132 -5.00 3.22 9.35
C ALA A 132 -4.75 4.68 8.91
N GLY A 133 -5.82 5.38 8.55
CA GLY A 133 -5.76 6.83 8.30
C GLY A 133 -5.43 7.64 9.55
N GLY A 134 -4.79 8.78 9.37
CA GLY A 134 -4.46 9.74 10.41
C GLY A 134 -5.71 10.35 11.04
N THR A 135 -5.61 10.64 12.34
CA THR A 135 -6.70 11.25 13.12
C THR A 135 -6.71 12.76 12.95
N VAL A 136 -7.86 13.37 13.18
CA VAL A 136 -7.96 14.83 13.32
C VAL A 136 -7.46 15.26 14.71
N SER A 137 -6.94 16.49 14.80
CA SER A 137 -6.65 17.06 16.10
C SER A 137 -7.91 17.65 16.73
N SER A 138 -8.01 17.56 18.04
CA SER A 138 -9.07 18.17 18.83
C SER A 138 -8.70 19.62 19.16
N GLY A 139 -9.24 20.59 18.42
CA GLY A 139 -9.09 22.02 18.76
C GLY A 139 -8.54 22.88 17.63
N GLY A 140 -8.85 24.17 17.67
CA GLY A 140 -8.47 25.15 16.63
C GLY A 140 -6.95 25.28 16.47
N GLY A 141 -6.51 25.44 15.24
CA GLY A 141 -5.11 25.71 14.90
C GLY A 141 -4.13 24.54 14.99
N ASN A 142 -4.57 23.33 15.30
CA ASN A 142 -3.70 22.17 15.45
C ASN A 142 -3.51 21.37 14.14
N THR A 143 -2.31 20.79 14.01
CA THR A 143 -1.95 19.90 12.89
C THR A 143 -2.66 18.55 13.00
N GLY A 144 -3.09 18.00 11.89
CA GLY A 144 -3.65 16.65 11.81
C GLY A 144 -2.62 15.55 12.13
N GLY A 145 -3.09 14.36 12.48
CA GLY A 145 -2.24 13.19 12.71
C GLY A 145 -1.72 12.60 11.42
N ASP A 146 -0.54 11.99 11.46
CA ASP A 146 -0.01 11.24 10.32
C ASP A 146 -0.78 9.93 10.14
N GLY A 147 -0.85 9.44 8.90
CA GLY A 147 -1.32 8.10 8.60
C GLY A 147 -0.33 7.03 9.06
N ASN A 148 -0.79 5.81 9.19
CA ASN A 148 0.08 4.69 9.54
C ASN A 148 0.65 4.00 8.29
N ASN A 149 1.83 3.42 8.44
CA ASN A 149 2.47 2.66 7.36
C ASN A 149 1.70 1.39 7.03
N SER A 150 1.74 0.99 5.74
CA SER A 150 1.38 -0.35 5.30
C SER A 150 2.63 -1.17 4.99
N LEU A 151 2.52 -2.49 5.18
CA LEU A 151 3.64 -3.42 5.06
C LEU A 151 3.21 -4.68 4.29
N LEU A 152 4.08 -5.15 3.40
CA LEU A 152 4.03 -6.49 2.82
C LEU A 152 5.44 -7.08 2.81
N GLY A 153 5.76 -7.96 3.78
CA GLY A 153 7.11 -8.46 3.98
C GLY A 153 8.11 -7.33 4.26
N ASN A 154 9.00 -7.06 3.31
CA ASN A 154 9.99 -5.98 3.41
C ASN A 154 9.57 -4.71 2.63
N VAL A 155 8.42 -4.72 1.97
CA VAL A 155 7.89 -3.56 1.24
C VAL A 155 7.11 -2.69 2.21
N ILE A 156 7.61 -1.49 2.50
CA ILE A 156 6.98 -0.54 3.43
C ILE A 156 6.54 0.69 2.63
N SER A 157 5.24 1.00 2.69
CA SER A 157 4.69 2.28 2.28
C SER A 157 4.50 3.17 3.49
N ASN A 158 4.99 4.40 3.43
CA ASN A 158 4.92 5.36 4.54
C ASN A 158 3.55 6.02 4.62
N GLY A 159 3.03 6.20 5.83
CA GLY A 159 1.80 6.94 6.06
C GLY A 159 1.88 8.37 5.53
N GLY A 160 0.74 8.93 5.14
CA GLY A 160 0.64 10.32 4.67
C GLY A 160 0.87 11.33 5.80
N GLY A 161 1.49 12.46 5.49
CA GLY A 161 1.73 13.52 6.46
C GLY A 161 0.45 14.28 6.86
N GLY A 162 0.29 14.61 8.13
CA GLY A 162 -0.82 15.42 8.61
C GLY A 162 -0.79 16.84 8.04
N GLY A 163 -1.95 17.40 7.69
CA GLY A 163 -2.11 18.79 7.28
C GLY A 163 -1.83 19.76 8.43
N GLY A 164 -1.13 20.85 8.17
CA GLY A 164 -0.83 21.88 9.15
C GLY A 164 -2.10 22.57 9.66
N GLY A 165 -2.18 22.81 10.97
CA GLY A 165 -3.18 23.73 11.51
C GLY A 165 -2.87 25.17 11.07
N ASP A 166 -3.75 26.12 11.38
CA ASP A 166 -3.70 27.51 10.91
C ASP A 166 -2.29 28.12 10.81
N GLN A 167 -1.48 28.03 11.87
CA GLN A 167 -0.13 28.58 11.93
C GLN A 167 0.97 27.49 11.90
N SER A 168 0.64 26.31 11.41
CA SER A 168 1.55 25.17 11.46
C SER A 168 1.95 24.70 10.05
N LEU A 169 3.14 24.10 9.96
CA LEU A 169 3.56 23.38 8.77
C LEU A 169 2.80 22.06 8.63
N GLY A 170 2.56 21.65 7.39
CA GLY A 170 2.24 20.27 7.09
C GLY A 170 3.42 19.36 7.43
N ARG A 171 3.14 18.09 7.74
CA ARG A 171 4.13 17.08 8.07
C ARG A 171 4.60 16.32 6.85
N ASP A 172 5.84 15.83 6.92
CA ASP A 172 6.39 14.89 5.95
C ASP A 172 5.65 13.55 6.04
N GLY A 173 5.59 12.81 4.93
CA GLY A 173 4.94 11.51 4.89
C GLY A 173 5.20 10.75 3.61
N GLY A 174 4.41 9.71 3.34
CA GLY A 174 4.37 9.06 2.03
C GLY A 174 4.13 10.11 0.94
N SER A 175 3.03 10.87 1.07
CA SER A 175 2.88 12.21 0.50
C SER A 175 2.80 13.24 1.64
N GLY A 176 3.29 14.43 1.41
CA GLY A 176 3.39 15.47 2.44
C GLY A 176 2.07 16.19 2.70
N GLY A 177 1.84 16.61 3.95
CA GLY A 177 0.75 17.49 4.34
C GLY A 177 1.00 18.93 3.91
N ALA A 178 -0.07 19.70 3.71
CA ALA A 178 0.00 21.11 3.34
C ALA A 178 0.08 22.05 4.54
N ASN A 179 0.53 23.27 4.32
CA ASN A 179 0.58 24.32 5.35
C ASN A 179 -0.79 24.90 5.67
N GLY A 180 -0.93 25.39 6.91
CA GLY A 180 -2.06 26.20 7.34
C GLY A 180 -2.05 27.63 6.78
N GLY A 181 -3.23 28.30 6.81
CA GLY A 181 -3.50 29.54 6.10
C GLY A 181 -2.76 30.79 6.57
N ASP A 182 -2.35 30.87 7.84
CA ASP A 182 -1.59 32.01 8.39
C ASP A 182 -0.08 31.74 8.50
N ARG A 183 0.39 30.60 7.99
CA ARG A 183 1.81 30.27 7.96
C ARG A 183 2.53 31.05 6.86
N THR A 184 3.70 31.62 7.16
CA THR A 184 4.47 32.46 6.19
C THR A 184 5.57 31.67 5.46
N ASP A 185 5.83 30.42 5.85
CA ASP A 185 6.86 29.60 5.22
C ASP A 185 6.49 29.18 3.81
N THR A 186 7.51 29.03 2.98
CA THR A 186 7.39 28.68 1.56
C THR A 186 7.55 27.17 1.29
N SER A 187 7.73 26.34 2.33
CA SER A 187 7.83 24.89 2.23
C SER A 187 6.69 24.22 2.98
N ALA A 188 6.07 23.23 2.39
CA ALA A 188 5.11 22.34 3.03
C ALA A 188 5.78 21.00 3.38
N GLY A 189 5.02 20.06 3.94
CA GLY A 189 5.53 18.71 4.20
C GLY A 189 6.03 18.04 2.94
N ALA A 190 7.18 17.38 3.03
CA ALA A 190 7.78 16.66 1.92
C ALA A 190 7.12 15.28 1.72
N GLY A 191 7.05 14.84 0.46
CA GLY A 191 6.75 13.45 0.14
C GLY A 191 7.99 12.57 0.22
N THR A 192 7.80 11.29 0.54
CA THR A 192 8.87 10.29 0.45
C THR A 192 9.17 10.00 -1.02
N VAL A 193 10.44 10.06 -1.38
CA VAL A 193 10.91 9.74 -2.74
C VAL A 193 10.38 8.36 -3.17
N ASN A 194 9.88 8.27 -4.38
CA ASN A 194 9.26 7.07 -4.97
C ASN A 194 8.01 6.54 -4.21
N GLN A 195 7.35 7.38 -3.39
CA GLN A 195 6.10 7.01 -2.73
C GLN A 195 5.00 8.07 -2.85
N GLY A 196 5.35 9.37 -2.95
CA GLY A 196 4.40 10.44 -3.10
C GLY A 196 5.06 11.81 -3.19
N TYR A 197 4.24 12.85 -3.41
CA TYR A 197 4.70 14.22 -3.62
C TYR A 197 4.46 15.10 -2.39
N ALA A 198 5.08 16.27 -2.38
CA ALA A 198 4.96 17.26 -1.32
C ALA A 198 3.55 17.86 -1.26
N GLY A 199 3.17 18.35 -0.08
CA GLY A 199 2.01 19.21 0.10
C GLY A 199 2.18 20.59 -0.51
N GLY A 200 1.06 21.32 -0.68
CA GLY A 200 1.02 22.70 -1.12
C GLY A 200 1.30 23.68 0.03
N THR A 201 1.82 24.85 -0.31
CA THR A 201 1.90 25.97 0.61
C THR A 201 0.57 26.70 0.69
N ARG A 202 0.42 27.63 1.60
CA ARG A 202 -0.79 28.44 1.77
C ARG A 202 -1.01 29.44 0.62
N ASP A 203 -2.25 29.91 0.46
CA ASP A 203 -2.54 31.17 -0.25
C ASP A 203 -2.56 32.35 0.73
N ALA A 204 -1.56 33.22 0.62
CA ALA A 204 -1.39 34.36 1.50
C ALA A 204 -2.53 35.40 1.40
N GLY A 205 -3.14 35.54 0.23
CA GLY A 205 -4.19 36.53 -0.02
C GLY A 205 -5.52 36.14 0.60
N GLN A 206 -5.80 34.86 0.76
CA GLN A 206 -7.08 34.35 1.23
C GLN A 206 -7.02 33.65 2.59
N ARG A 207 -5.86 33.57 3.21
CA ARG A 207 -5.64 32.82 4.47
C ARG A 207 -6.11 31.35 4.38
N ALA A 208 -6.04 30.80 3.18
CA ALA A 208 -6.45 29.43 2.95
C ALA A 208 -5.26 28.48 3.10
N GLY A 209 -5.49 27.29 3.64
CA GLY A 209 -4.48 26.23 3.73
C GLY A 209 -4.20 25.64 2.36
N GLY A 210 -2.99 25.12 2.12
CA GLY A 210 -2.65 24.44 0.88
C GLY A 210 -3.34 23.08 0.75
N GLY A 211 -3.36 22.48 -0.45
CA GLY A 211 -3.78 21.11 -0.69
C GLY A 211 -2.68 20.10 -0.31
N GLY A 212 -3.03 18.96 0.28
CA GLY A 212 -2.10 17.87 0.58
C GLY A 212 -1.53 17.23 -0.69
N GLY A 213 -0.32 16.66 -0.62
CA GLY A 213 0.30 15.93 -1.72
C GLY A 213 -0.44 14.61 -2.01
N GLY A 214 -0.50 14.24 -3.28
CA GLY A 214 -0.96 12.94 -3.77
C GLY A 214 0.19 12.05 -4.22
N ALA A 215 -0.14 10.84 -4.65
CA ALA A 215 0.88 9.90 -5.13
C ALA A 215 1.43 10.27 -6.52
N SER A 216 0.68 10.96 -7.38
CA SER A 216 1.13 11.35 -8.72
C SER A 216 1.37 12.85 -8.88
N GLU A 217 0.88 13.67 -7.95
CA GLU A 217 0.93 15.12 -8.06
C GLU A 217 1.14 15.78 -6.69
N ALA A 218 1.87 16.90 -6.67
CA ALA A 218 2.00 17.73 -5.48
C ALA A 218 0.67 18.44 -5.16
N GLY A 219 0.45 18.76 -3.89
CA GLY A 219 -0.70 19.58 -3.49
C GLY A 219 -0.60 20.97 -4.07
N ASN A 220 -1.76 21.57 -4.43
CA ASN A 220 -1.81 22.86 -5.08
C ASN A 220 -1.61 24.03 -4.09
N THR A 221 -0.93 25.06 -4.55
CA THR A 221 -0.60 26.28 -3.79
C THR A 221 -1.23 27.52 -4.34
N ASP A 222 -1.70 27.51 -5.60
CA ASP A 222 -2.00 28.73 -6.35
C ASP A 222 -3.45 29.21 -6.25
N GLY A 223 -3.56 30.55 -6.22
CA GLY A 223 -4.80 31.30 -6.15
C GLY A 223 -5.58 31.42 -7.47
N GLY A 224 -6.09 30.34 -8.04
CA GLY A 224 -7.03 30.34 -9.19
C GLY A 224 -8.27 29.50 -8.90
N SER A 225 -9.13 29.19 -9.82
CA SER A 225 -10.34 28.36 -9.60
C SER A 225 -10.06 26.88 -9.25
N ALA A 226 -8.81 26.50 -9.13
CA ALA A 226 -8.33 25.20 -8.64
C ALA A 226 -7.71 25.29 -7.24
N TYR A 227 -8.05 26.32 -6.50
CA TYR A 227 -7.49 26.68 -5.19
C TYR A 227 -7.39 25.51 -4.23
N GLN A 228 -6.21 25.33 -3.61
CA GLN A 228 -5.95 24.43 -2.50
C GLN A 228 -6.39 22.97 -2.75
N ARG A 229 -6.54 22.57 -4.02
CA ARG A 229 -6.89 21.20 -4.37
C ARG A 229 -5.80 20.23 -3.89
N GLY A 230 -6.20 19.09 -3.38
CA GLY A 230 -5.27 17.99 -3.12
C GLY A 230 -4.65 17.46 -4.41
N GLY A 231 -3.38 17.06 -4.36
CA GLY A 231 -2.70 16.41 -5.47
C GLY A 231 -3.34 15.07 -5.83
N ASP A 232 -3.33 14.71 -7.11
CA ASP A 232 -3.94 13.48 -7.58
C ASP A 232 -3.16 12.24 -7.14
N GLY A 233 -3.89 11.17 -6.94
CA GLY A 233 -3.40 9.83 -6.72
C GLY A 233 -2.98 9.15 -8.01
N ILE A 234 -2.54 7.92 -7.90
CA ILE A 234 -1.97 7.14 -8.99
C ILE A 234 -2.93 6.04 -9.47
N ILE A 235 -2.96 5.79 -10.77
CA ILE A 235 -3.68 4.67 -11.38
C ILE A 235 -2.90 3.38 -11.15
N ASN A 236 -3.59 2.32 -10.72
CA ASN A 236 -3.00 1.00 -10.62
C ASN A 236 -3.94 -0.07 -11.19
N THR A 237 -3.37 -1.01 -11.97
CA THR A 237 -4.10 -2.00 -12.74
C THR A 237 -4.01 -3.42 -12.17
N ILE A 238 -3.61 -3.58 -10.89
CA ILE A 238 -3.52 -4.90 -10.25
C ILE A 238 -4.89 -5.58 -10.14
N ILE A 239 -5.95 -4.78 -10.02
CA ILE A 239 -7.36 -5.20 -10.09
C ILE A 239 -8.11 -4.33 -11.09
N THR A 240 -9.20 -4.86 -11.63
CA THR A 240 -10.10 -4.13 -12.52
C THR A 240 -11.06 -3.21 -11.74
N THR A 241 -11.72 -2.28 -12.42
CA THR A 241 -12.73 -1.39 -11.83
C THR A 241 -13.90 -2.18 -11.22
N THR A 242 -14.31 -3.27 -11.86
CA THR A 242 -15.36 -4.17 -11.34
C THR A 242 -14.91 -4.80 -10.02
N GLN A 243 -13.68 -5.35 -9.98
CA GLN A 243 -13.12 -5.95 -8.78
C GLN A 243 -12.93 -4.93 -7.65
N ALA A 244 -12.45 -3.72 -7.98
CA ALA A 244 -12.29 -2.64 -7.01
C ALA A 244 -13.63 -2.25 -6.36
N SER A 245 -14.69 -2.16 -7.16
CA SER A 245 -16.05 -1.88 -6.67
C SER A 245 -16.61 -3.03 -5.81
N GLU A 246 -16.36 -4.28 -6.21
CA GLU A 246 -16.80 -5.48 -5.47
C GLU A 246 -16.24 -5.54 -4.05
N VAL A 247 -14.95 -5.21 -3.88
CA VAL A 247 -14.27 -5.26 -2.56
C VAL A 247 -14.10 -3.89 -1.92
N SER A 248 -14.69 -2.84 -2.48
CA SER A 248 -14.72 -1.47 -1.95
C SER A 248 -13.31 -0.91 -1.66
N VAL A 249 -12.42 -0.95 -2.65
CA VAL A 249 -11.05 -0.41 -2.57
C VAL A 249 -10.74 0.49 -3.76
N GLY A 250 -9.86 1.46 -3.56
CA GLY A 250 -9.56 2.45 -4.57
C GLY A 250 -10.74 3.36 -4.89
N GLN A 251 -10.53 4.35 -5.71
CA GLN A 251 -11.57 5.20 -6.29
C GLN A 251 -11.69 4.88 -7.78
N VAL A 252 -12.85 4.39 -8.20
CA VAL A 252 -13.12 4.12 -9.63
C VAL A 252 -13.51 5.43 -10.29
N ILE A 253 -12.74 5.85 -11.30
CA ILE A 253 -12.99 7.02 -12.13
C ILE A 253 -12.91 6.58 -13.59
N SER A 254 -14.04 6.66 -14.30
CA SER A 254 -14.14 6.16 -15.68
C SER A 254 -13.72 4.68 -15.80
N SER A 255 -12.61 4.38 -16.44
CA SER A 255 -12.08 3.03 -16.68
C SER A 255 -10.94 2.65 -15.72
N ASP A 256 -10.57 3.51 -14.77
CA ASP A 256 -9.36 3.39 -13.99
C ASP A 256 -9.63 3.32 -12.49
N VAL A 257 -8.71 2.67 -11.76
CA VAL A 257 -8.73 2.62 -10.29
C VAL A 257 -7.59 3.47 -9.76
N HIS A 258 -7.95 4.53 -9.03
CA HIS A 258 -7.03 5.50 -8.46
C HIS A 258 -6.82 5.26 -6.97
N TYR A 259 -5.61 5.51 -6.47
CA TYR A 259 -5.21 5.39 -5.08
C TYR A 259 -4.40 6.60 -4.63
N ALA A 260 -4.51 6.93 -3.36
CA ALA A 260 -3.66 7.90 -2.69
C ALA A 260 -3.75 9.34 -3.25
N GLY A 261 -4.96 9.88 -3.31
CA GLY A 261 -5.21 11.32 -3.55
C GLY A 261 -5.03 12.14 -2.28
N GLY A 262 -4.43 13.33 -2.39
CA GLY A 262 -4.24 14.26 -1.28
C GLY A 262 -5.54 14.96 -0.86
N GLY A 263 -5.66 15.43 0.38
CA GLY A 263 -6.80 16.20 0.87
C GLY A 263 -6.80 17.65 0.38
N GLY A 264 -7.96 18.22 0.08
CA GLY A 264 -8.11 19.65 -0.19
C GLY A 264 -7.85 20.51 1.05
N GLY A 265 -7.28 21.71 0.88
CA GLY A 265 -7.05 22.65 1.96
C GLY A 265 -8.35 23.31 2.43
N GLY A 266 -8.39 23.77 3.68
CA GLY A 266 -9.47 24.60 4.17
C GLY A 266 -9.43 26.01 3.57
N THR A 267 -10.57 26.68 3.49
CA THR A 267 -10.66 28.03 2.95
C THR A 267 -10.90 29.10 4.00
N GLY A 268 -10.38 30.31 3.75
CA GLY A 268 -10.46 31.46 4.65
C GLY A 268 -11.81 32.18 4.59
N THR A 269 -11.90 33.32 5.31
CA THR A 269 -13.16 34.05 5.57
C THR A 269 -13.84 34.63 4.34
N ASN A 270 -13.12 34.85 3.25
CA ASN A 270 -13.64 35.54 2.05
C ASN A 270 -13.93 34.58 0.89
N VAL A 271 -13.98 33.27 1.16
CA VAL A 271 -14.03 32.25 0.13
C VAL A 271 -15.20 31.31 0.40
N ASP A 272 -16.12 31.20 -0.54
CA ASP A 272 -17.35 30.40 -0.41
C ASP A 272 -17.30 29.13 -1.32
N TYR A 273 -16.25 28.33 -1.24
CA TYR A 273 -16.19 27.01 -1.86
C TYR A 273 -15.41 26.02 -0.99
N ASN A 274 -15.64 24.74 -1.22
CA ASN A 274 -14.86 23.64 -0.65
C ASN A 274 -13.77 23.25 -1.64
N ALA A 275 -12.50 23.28 -1.20
CA ALA A 275 -11.40 22.83 -2.03
C ALA A 275 -11.47 21.31 -2.25
N ALA A 276 -11.43 20.89 -3.50
CA ALA A 276 -11.54 19.48 -3.84
C ALA A 276 -10.33 18.67 -3.33
N GLY A 277 -10.55 17.44 -2.91
CA GLY A 277 -9.48 16.45 -2.77
C GLY A 277 -8.97 15.99 -4.14
N GLY A 278 -7.80 15.39 -4.16
CA GLY A 278 -7.23 14.73 -5.35
C GLY A 278 -7.95 13.42 -5.67
N ASP A 279 -7.93 13.03 -6.93
CA ASP A 279 -8.40 11.74 -7.39
C ASP A 279 -7.63 10.61 -6.68
N GLY A 280 -8.29 9.51 -6.34
CA GLY A 280 -7.71 8.46 -5.50
C GLY A 280 -8.13 8.56 -4.03
N GLY A 281 -9.27 9.19 -3.76
CA GLY A 281 -9.94 9.17 -2.46
C GLY A 281 -9.57 10.33 -1.54
N GLY A 282 -9.00 11.41 -2.04
CA GLY A 282 -8.75 12.62 -1.26
C GLY A 282 -10.02 13.27 -0.74
N GLY A 283 -10.04 13.69 0.53
CA GLY A 283 -11.15 14.40 1.15
C GLY A 283 -11.22 15.88 0.74
N THR A 284 -12.41 16.46 0.64
CA THR A 284 -12.60 17.90 0.38
C THR A 284 -12.25 18.73 1.60
N GLY A 285 -11.68 19.92 1.41
CA GLY A 285 -11.47 20.91 2.46
C GLY A 285 -12.75 21.64 2.85
N GLY A 286 -12.82 22.08 4.10
CA GLY A 286 -13.93 22.87 4.62
C GLY A 286 -13.84 24.35 4.28
N LYS A 287 -14.97 25.03 4.16
CA LYS A 287 -15.03 26.47 4.04
C LYS A 287 -15.26 27.15 5.41
N HIS A 288 -15.11 28.49 5.41
CA HIS A 288 -15.29 29.28 6.63
C HIS A 288 -16.63 28.98 7.32
N LEU A 289 -16.57 28.68 8.65
CA LEU A 289 -17.73 28.36 9.52
C LEU A 289 -18.58 27.17 9.05
N ASP A 290 -18.18 26.45 7.98
CA ASP A 290 -18.93 25.32 7.43
C ASP A 290 -18.12 24.03 7.50
N SER A 291 -18.81 22.95 7.85
CA SER A 291 -18.26 21.62 8.00
C SER A 291 -18.22 20.79 6.70
N GLY A 292 -18.37 21.40 5.52
CA GLY A 292 -18.39 20.69 4.22
C GLY A 292 -17.13 19.88 3.86
N LYS A 293 -16.17 19.81 4.77
CA LYS A 293 -15.00 18.93 4.67
C LYS A 293 -15.39 17.46 4.69
N THR A 294 -14.61 16.63 4.01
CA THR A 294 -14.78 15.17 4.06
C THR A 294 -13.49 14.46 4.45
N SER A 295 -13.65 13.29 5.04
CA SER A 295 -12.52 12.38 5.27
C SER A 295 -11.97 11.83 3.96
N GLY A 296 -10.72 11.42 3.97
CA GLY A 296 -10.17 10.56 2.94
C GLY A 296 -10.96 9.25 2.87
N THR A 297 -11.18 8.76 1.67
CA THR A 297 -11.93 7.52 1.43
C THR A 297 -11.18 6.32 2.00
N ALA A 298 -11.87 5.46 2.72
CA ALA A 298 -11.28 4.23 3.25
C ALA A 298 -10.75 3.33 2.12
N ASN A 299 -9.70 2.57 2.40
CA ASN A 299 -9.07 1.60 1.48
C ASN A 299 -8.54 2.22 0.18
N THR A 300 -8.22 3.53 0.24
CA THR A 300 -7.59 4.25 -0.87
C THR A 300 -6.25 4.87 -0.49
N GLY A 301 -5.97 5.08 0.81
CA GLY A 301 -4.85 5.88 1.27
C GLY A 301 -5.06 7.39 1.11
N GLY A 302 -6.29 7.86 0.85
CA GLY A 302 -6.58 9.28 0.62
C GLY A 302 -6.37 10.16 1.86
N GLY A 303 -5.79 11.36 1.68
CA GLY A 303 -5.60 12.37 2.73
C GLY A 303 -6.93 13.01 3.14
N GLY A 304 -7.08 13.40 4.41
CA GLY A 304 -8.25 14.13 4.91
C GLY A 304 -8.24 15.61 4.54
N GLY A 305 -9.42 16.20 4.32
CA GLY A 305 -9.58 17.63 4.03
C GLY A 305 -9.25 18.51 5.23
N GLY A 306 -8.63 19.67 4.98
CA GLY A 306 -8.35 20.72 5.98
C GLY A 306 -9.62 21.39 6.48
N GLY A 307 -9.64 21.87 7.72
CA GLY A 307 -10.74 22.64 8.29
C GLY A 307 -10.74 24.09 7.79
N GLY A 308 -11.91 24.64 7.49
CA GLY A 308 -12.09 26.05 7.15
C GLY A 308 -11.78 26.96 8.33
N ALA A 309 -11.57 28.26 8.08
CA ALA A 309 -11.45 29.27 9.11
C ALA A 309 -12.70 29.31 10.00
N GLY A 310 -12.58 29.82 11.23
CA GLY A 310 -13.66 29.86 12.20
C GLY A 310 -13.70 28.66 13.15
N GLY A 311 -12.58 28.02 13.38
CA GLY A 311 -12.43 26.91 14.34
C GLY A 311 -12.88 25.53 13.81
N VAL A 312 -13.04 25.39 12.50
CA VAL A 312 -13.44 24.13 11.89
C VAL A 312 -12.27 23.14 11.98
N ILE A 313 -12.48 22.02 12.65
CA ILE A 313 -11.51 20.93 12.69
C ILE A 313 -11.32 20.31 11.33
N GLY A 314 -10.16 19.73 11.03
CA GLY A 314 -9.94 18.98 9.80
C GLY A 314 -10.74 17.66 9.74
N ALA A 315 -10.50 16.85 8.75
CA ALA A 315 -11.10 15.54 8.58
C ALA A 315 -10.05 14.41 8.67
N THR A 316 -10.46 13.18 8.97
CA THR A 316 -9.56 12.02 9.10
C THR A 316 -9.03 11.59 7.74
N GLY A 317 -7.87 10.98 7.71
CA GLY A 317 -7.38 10.26 6.53
C GLY A 317 -8.13 8.96 6.28
N GLY A 318 -8.08 8.47 5.04
CA GLY A 318 -8.55 7.15 4.67
C GLY A 318 -7.51 6.07 5.01
N SER A 319 -7.97 4.86 5.34
CA SER A 319 -7.08 3.72 5.48
C SER A 319 -6.39 3.36 4.17
N GLY A 320 -5.22 2.73 4.28
CA GLY A 320 -4.52 2.11 3.17
C GLY A 320 -5.18 0.80 2.70
N VAL A 321 -4.49 0.13 1.80
CA VAL A 321 -4.84 -1.20 1.30
C VAL A 321 -3.58 -1.94 0.87
N VAL A 322 -3.58 -3.27 1.03
CA VAL A 322 -2.55 -4.16 0.46
C VAL A 322 -3.25 -5.14 -0.47
N ILE A 323 -2.79 -5.25 -1.70
CA ILE A 323 -3.32 -6.18 -2.70
C ILE A 323 -2.17 -7.04 -3.21
N ILE A 324 -2.39 -8.36 -3.25
CA ILE A 324 -1.45 -9.31 -3.83
C ILE A 324 -2.10 -10.10 -4.96
N LYS A 325 -1.29 -10.38 -5.99
CA LYS A 325 -1.60 -11.32 -7.07
C LYS A 325 -0.54 -12.41 -7.07
N TYR A 326 -0.96 -13.67 -7.05
CA TYR A 326 -0.08 -14.83 -6.96
C TYR A 326 -0.60 -16.00 -7.82
N PRO A 327 0.28 -16.96 -8.24
CA PRO A 327 -0.13 -18.09 -9.09
C PRO A 327 -1.20 -18.96 -8.42
N ASP A 328 -2.18 -19.44 -9.19
CA ASP A 328 -3.38 -20.14 -8.69
C ASP A 328 -3.12 -21.56 -8.16
N ASN A 329 -1.95 -22.13 -8.49
CA ASN A 329 -1.49 -23.42 -7.98
C ASN A 329 -1.07 -23.38 -6.49
N PHE A 330 -1.00 -22.20 -5.88
CA PHE A 330 -0.76 -22.03 -4.44
C PHE A 330 -2.06 -21.77 -3.68
N SER A 331 -2.09 -22.24 -2.44
CA SER A 331 -3.12 -21.89 -1.46
C SER A 331 -2.59 -20.85 -0.49
N LEU A 332 -3.43 -19.87 -0.14
CA LEU A 332 -3.13 -18.82 0.83
C LEU A 332 -3.87 -19.09 2.14
N SER A 333 -3.13 -19.08 3.24
CA SER A 333 -3.70 -19.01 4.59
C SER A 333 -3.50 -17.62 5.14
N VAL A 334 -4.60 -16.97 5.54
CA VAL A 334 -4.61 -15.62 6.15
C VAL A 334 -4.71 -15.77 7.66
N GLY A 335 -3.74 -15.19 8.37
CA GLY A 335 -3.69 -15.24 9.84
C GLY A 335 -4.75 -14.35 10.49
N ALA A 336 -5.08 -14.66 11.73
CA ALA A 336 -5.96 -13.84 12.55
C ALA A 336 -5.42 -12.41 12.70
N GLY A 337 -6.32 -11.42 12.72
CA GLY A 337 -5.97 -10.00 12.81
C GLY A 337 -5.92 -9.26 11.48
N LEU A 338 -5.97 -9.96 10.36
CA LEU A 338 -6.16 -9.38 9.03
C LEU A 338 -7.62 -9.50 8.59
N VAL A 339 -8.13 -8.45 7.97
CA VAL A 339 -9.40 -8.47 7.24
C VAL A 339 -9.08 -8.46 5.77
N SER A 340 -9.52 -9.51 5.06
CA SER A 340 -9.28 -9.64 3.63
C SER A 340 -10.50 -10.11 2.85
N SER A 341 -10.45 -9.95 1.54
CA SER A 341 -11.45 -10.42 0.60
C SER A 341 -10.79 -10.83 -0.72
N THR A 342 -11.39 -11.82 -1.38
CA THR A 342 -10.93 -12.33 -2.66
C THR A 342 -11.89 -11.82 -3.74
N PRO A 343 -11.45 -10.93 -4.66
CA PRO A 343 -12.27 -10.48 -5.78
C PRO A 343 -12.64 -11.62 -6.71
N SER A 344 -13.81 -11.51 -7.33
CA SER A 344 -14.24 -12.48 -8.36
C SER A 344 -13.43 -12.35 -9.64
N SER A 345 -13.44 -13.42 -10.46
CA SER A 345 -12.84 -13.43 -11.81
C SER A 345 -11.38 -12.92 -11.88
N PRO A 346 -10.46 -13.49 -11.11
CA PRO A 346 -9.04 -13.12 -11.21
C PRO A 346 -8.49 -13.45 -12.62
N PRO A 347 -7.36 -12.84 -13.03
CA PRO A 347 -6.70 -13.21 -14.28
C PRO A 347 -6.38 -14.71 -14.34
N SER A 348 -6.51 -15.31 -15.54
CA SER A 348 -6.22 -16.74 -15.74
C SER A 348 -4.84 -17.13 -15.22
N GLY A 349 -4.74 -18.20 -14.45
CA GLY A 349 -3.50 -18.69 -13.82
C GLY A 349 -3.11 -17.95 -12.53
N TYR A 350 -3.93 -17.02 -12.02
CA TYR A 350 -3.65 -16.26 -10.81
C TYR A 350 -4.83 -16.21 -9.86
N LYS A 351 -4.52 -15.90 -8.59
CA LYS A 351 -5.45 -15.49 -7.55
C LYS A 351 -5.12 -14.08 -7.08
N LEU A 352 -6.12 -13.41 -6.53
CA LEU A 352 -6.02 -12.09 -5.91
C LEU A 352 -6.45 -12.19 -4.45
N GLU A 353 -5.78 -11.45 -3.58
CA GLU A 353 -6.22 -11.23 -2.20
C GLU A 353 -6.04 -9.76 -1.85
N VAL A 354 -7.06 -9.18 -1.23
CA VAL A 354 -7.14 -7.76 -0.88
C VAL A 354 -7.28 -7.63 0.62
N PHE A 355 -6.31 -7.00 1.27
CA PHE A 355 -6.31 -6.73 2.72
C PHE A 355 -6.72 -5.29 2.96
N THR A 356 -7.78 -5.08 3.74
CA THR A 356 -8.37 -3.75 4.00
C THR A 356 -8.12 -3.23 5.41
N SER A 357 -7.71 -4.09 6.35
CA SER A 357 -7.32 -3.66 7.71
C SER A 357 -6.55 -4.74 8.46
N GLY A 358 -5.86 -4.31 9.51
CA GLY A 358 -5.24 -5.19 10.50
C GLY A 358 -3.76 -5.44 10.28
N THR A 359 -3.22 -6.30 11.15
CA THR A 359 -1.84 -6.78 11.14
C THR A 359 -1.83 -8.28 11.41
N GLY A 360 -1.08 -9.03 10.63
CA GLY A 360 -0.96 -10.48 10.77
C GLY A 360 0.03 -11.06 9.79
N ASN A 361 0.04 -12.39 9.70
CA ASN A 361 0.87 -13.12 8.76
C ASN A 361 0.01 -13.85 7.75
N ILE A 362 0.55 -14.00 6.54
CA ILE A 362 0.03 -14.90 5.51
C ILE A 362 1.05 -16.04 5.29
N THR A 363 0.56 -17.19 4.83
CA THR A 363 1.41 -18.35 4.52
C THR A 363 0.91 -19.00 3.25
N PHE A 364 1.82 -19.35 2.34
CA PHE A 364 1.51 -20.05 1.09
C PHE A 364 1.85 -21.53 1.21
N SER A 365 1.00 -22.39 0.62
CA SER A 365 1.18 -23.85 0.55
C SER A 365 0.83 -24.38 -0.84
#